data_93184f5516fb4728f393b24c9453350e
#
_entry.id   93184f5516fb4728f393b24c9453350e
#
_cell.length_a   1.000
_cell.length_b   1.000
_cell.length_c   1.000
_cell.angle_alpha   90.00
_cell.angle_beta   90.00
_cell.angle_gamma   90.00
#
_symmetry.space_group_name_H-M   'P 1'
#
loop_
_entity.id
_entity.type
_entity.pdbx_description
1 polymer ?
#
loop_
_entity_poly.entity_id
_entity_poly.type
_entity_poly.pdbx_seq_one_letter_code
_entity_poly.pdbx_strand_id
1 'polypeptide(L)'
;MKKILLIVFVSFIISFTTFVVLMQSFHDEQVEELFEHERFYYESIQDIENKIFLVGGSHISALNPFIIEEYLTENNKDFEVFNLSKMANRPQNEIKNLELLISSEPKIVVYCISARDFADIKSVNDPKIKSDQPLPDPLSLIDIWFNNQNTDLLILQPGFSPKLITLKELRGVTVNPDDYMKAPFFRFDYKRDFNAMPDDELKLDGIAEAKPVNIRLPSENRDLSSLKEIIDRLQQNNIKVILFASPQHKYLYDLVDDSEKIAFKKILTNIHDTTNLEIHLFTDKYSDLEIWRNTTHIAANKSGSIFSIDIAKLILEELK
;
A
#
# COMPACT_ATOMS: atom_id res chain seq x y z
N MET A 1 25.13 49.09 -4.76
CA MET A 1 24.35 47.99 -5.37
C MET A 1 24.97 46.60 -5.15
N LYS A 2 26.22 46.30 -5.58
CA LYS A 2 26.83 44.95 -5.46
C LYS A 2 26.83 44.38 -4.02
N LYS A 3 27.13 45.21 -2.98
CA LYS A 3 27.13 44.77 -1.58
C LYS A 3 25.74 44.39 -1.07
N ILE A 4 24.69 45.12 -1.48
CA ILE A 4 23.29 44.85 -1.09
C ILE A 4 22.85 43.54 -1.74
N LEU A 5 23.18 43.33 -3.01
CA LEU A 5 22.83 42.11 -3.75
C LEU A 5 23.50 40.87 -3.10
N LEU A 6 24.75 41.03 -2.67
CA LEU A 6 25.47 39.94 -1.97
C LEU A 6 24.82 39.60 -0.62
N ILE A 7 24.42 40.60 0.17
CA ILE A 7 23.75 40.39 1.46
C ILE A 7 22.41 39.65 1.23
N VAL A 8 21.60 40.09 0.28
CA VAL A 8 20.33 39.45 -0.06
C VAL A 8 20.55 38.00 -0.49
N PHE A 9 21.53 37.74 -1.34
CA PHE A 9 21.86 36.40 -1.83
C PHE A 9 22.31 35.50 -0.68
N VAL A 10 23.22 35.97 0.19
CA VAL A 10 23.68 35.19 1.36
C VAL A 10 22.52 34.91 2.34
N SER A 11 21.67 35.90 2.60
CA SER A 11 20.50 35.71 3.46
C SER A 11 19.52 34.68 2.87
N PHE A 12 19.33 34.68 1.55
CA PHE A 12 18.50 33.69 0.86
C PHE A 12 19.08 32.28 1.01
N ILE A 13 20.39 32.11 0.79
CA ILE A 13 21.05 30.80 0.97
C ILE A 13 20.89 30.30 2.42
N ILE A 14 21.15 31.16 3.42
CA ILE A 14 21.03 30.77 4.83
C ILE A 14 19.58 30.35 5.13
N SER A 15 18.60 31.15 4.73
CA SER A 15 17.18 30.84 4.96
C SER A 15 16.76 29.55 4.25
N PHE A 16 17.21 29.32 3.02
CA PHE A 16 16.91 28.11 2.28
C PHE A 16 17.56 26.87 2.93
N THR A 17 18.84 26.98 3.33
CA THR A 17 19.54 25.88 4.03
C THR A 17 18.87 25.55 5.35
N THR A 18 18.51 26.56 6.14
CA THR A 18 17.79 26.38 7.42
C THR A 18 16.44 25.72 7.18
N PHE A 19 15.72 26.13 6.15
CA PHE A 19 14.44 25.52 5.77
C PHE A 19 14.61 24.03 5.41
N VAL A 20 15.62 23.69 4.59
CA VAL A 20 15.89 22.29 4.20
C VAL A 20 16.25 21.45 5.41
N VAL A 21 17.11 21.96 6.32
CA VAL A 21 17.49 21.22 7.55
C VAL A 21 16.28 21.02 8.46
N LEU A 22 15.44 22.03 8.66
CA LEU A 22 14.21 21.89 9.43
C LEU A 22 13.26 20.88 8.81
N MET A 23 13.06 20.92 7.49
CA MET A 23 12.20 19.97 6.79
C MET A 23 12.72 18.53 6.93
N GLN A 24 14.03 18.34 6.89
CA GLN A 24 14.64 17.04 7.07
C GLN A 24 14.47 16.51 8.51
N SER A 25 14.66 17.38 9.50
CA SER A 25 14.44 17.02 10.92
C SER A 25 12.99 16.65 11.20
N PHE A 26 12.03 17.40 10.64
CA PHE A 26 10.60 17.05 10.75
C PHE A 26 10.26 15.73 10.05
N HIS A 27 10.92 15.45 8.92
CA HIS A 27 10.72 14.19 8.22
C HIS A 27 11.22 12.99 9.05
N ASP A 28 12.42 13.11 9.61
CA ASP A 28 13.03 12.05 10.42
C ASP A 28 12.19 11.78 11.69
N GLU A 29 11.71 12.83 12.36
CA GLU A 29 10.83 12.73 13.53
C GLU A 29 9.48 12.03 13.18
N GLN A 30 8.87 12.37 12.05
CA GLN A 30 7.63 11.73 11.62
C GLN A 30 7.81 10.25 11.24
N VAL A 31 8.95 9.89 10.67
CA VAL A 31 9.26 8.49 10.34
C VAL A 31 9.45 7.68 11.62
N GLU A 32 10.13 8.23 12.61
CA GLU A 32 10.32 7.60 13.92
C GLU A 32 8.98 7.44 14.65
N GLU A 33 8.13 8.48 14.67
CA GLU A 33 6.79 8.42 15.25
C GLU A 33 5.90 7.36 14.59
N LEU A 34 5.98 7.21 13.25
CA LEU A 34 5.23 6.19 12.54
C LEU A 34 5.70 4.77 12.90
N PHE A 35 7.01 4.57 13.01
CA PHE A 35 7.59 3.29 13.42
C PHE A 35 7.24 2.93 14.87
N GLU A 36 7.28 3.90 15.78
CA GLU A 36 6.83 3.75 17.17
C GLU A 36 5.35 3.37 17.25
N HIS A 37 4.50 3.97 16.42
CA HIS A 37 3.08 3.62 16.35
C HIS A 37 2.86 2.18 15.84
N GLU A 38 3.58 1.75 14.82
CA GLU A 38 3.53 0.38 14.34
C GLU A 38 3.99 -0.61 15.42
N ARG A 39 5.13 -0.32 16.04
CA ARG A 39 5.67 -1.11 17.15
C ARG A 39 4.69 -1.26 18.31
N PHE A 40 4.11 -0.14 18.78
CA PHE A 40 3.11 -0.15 19.84
C PHE A 40 1.90 -1.02 19.49
N TYR A 41 1.45 -0.99 18.24
CA TYR A 41 0.35 -1.83 17.80
C TYR A 41 0.71 -3.31 17.85
N TYR A 42 1.85 -3.73 17.31
CA TYR A 42 2.29 -5.12 17.39
C TYR A 42 2.43 -5.62 18.84
N GLU A 43 2.96 -4.79 19.72
CA GLU A 43 3.06 -5.07 21.15
C GLU A 43 1.67 -5.22 21.79
N SER A 44 0.70 -4.42 21.42
CA SER A 44 -0.68 -4.45 21.98
C SER A 44 -1.46 -5.72 21.65
N ILE A 45 -1.09 -6.42 20.58
CA ILE A 45 -1.74 -7.68 20.16
C ILE A 45 -0.87 -8.92 20.44
N GLN A 46 0.24 -8.75 21.16
CA GLN A 46 1.20 -9.84 21.39
C GLN A 46 0.60 -11.02 22.14
N ASP A 47 -0.25 -10.77 23.14
CA ASP A 47 -0.85 -11.79 24.01
C ASP A 47 -1.97 -12.61 23.32
N ILE A 48 -2.35 -12.29 22.11
CA ILE A 48 -3.36 -13.03 21.35
C ILE A 48 -2.71 -14.30 20.78
N GLU A 49 -3.22 -15.49 21.11
CA GLU A 49 -2.58 -16.75 20.74
C GLU A 49 -2.76 -17.16 19.28
N ASN A 50 -3.98 -17.05 18.76
CA ASN A 50 -4.34 -17.50 17.41
C ASN A 50 -4.53 -16.30 16.46
N LYS A 51 -3.42 -15.78 15.94
CA LYS A 51 -3.44 -14.61 15.06
C LYS A 51 -3.18 -14.98 13.60
N ILE A 52 -3.89 -14.28 12.70
CA ILE A 52 -3.65 -14.27 11.26
C ILE A 52 -3.40 -12.84 10.83
N PHE A 53 -2.31 -12.59 10.15
CA PHE A 53 -1.98 -11.28 9.60
C PHE A 53 -2.18 -11.25 8.09
N LEU A 54 -2.90 -10.24 7.61
CA LEU A 54 -3.03 -9.91 6.20
C LEU A 54 -2.02 -8.78 5.91
N VAL A 55 -1.00 -9.07 5.10
CA VAL A 55 0.15 -8.18 4.87
C VAL A 55 0.26 -7.83 3.40
N GLY A 56 0.58 -6.58 3.09
CA GLY A 56 0.79 -6.12 1.72
C GLY A 56 0.46 -4.64 1.53
N GLY A 57 0.35 -4.25 0.26
CA GLY A 57 -0.03 -2.89 -0.13
C GLY A 57 -1.53 -2.63 -0.02
N SER A 58 -1.96 -1.50 -0.56
CA SER A 58 -3.36 -1.07 -0.54
C SER A 58 -4.35 -2.01 -1.25
N HIS A 59 -3.87 -2.94 -2.06
CA HIS A 59 -4.71 -3.92 -2.76
C HIS A 59 -5.52 -4.83 -1.84
N ILE A 60 -5.05 -5.05 -0.61
CA ILE A 60 -5.75 -5.87 0.39
C ILE A 60 -6.52 -5.05 1.42
N SER A 61 -6.55 -3.73 1.29
CA SER A 61 -7.28 -2.86 2.23
C SER A 61 -8.77 -3.22 2.35
N ALA A 62 -9.37 -3.75 1.28
CA ALA A 62 -10.77 -4.18 1.26
C ALA A 62 -11.02 -5.52 1.97
N LEU A 63 -9.99 -6.27 2.35
CA LEU A 63 -10.16 -7.49 3.13
C LEU A 63 -10.67 -7.14 4.54
N ASN A 64 -11.86 -7.59 4.85
CA ASN A 64 -12.49 -7.36 6.14
C ASN A 64 -12.14 -8.48 7.12
N PRO A 65 -11.38 -8.20 8.19
CA PRO A 65 -10.99 -9.19 9.18
C PRO A 65 -12.18 -9.92 9.82
N PHE A 66 -13.25 -9.22 10.13
CA PHE A 66 -14.42 -9.81 10.79
C PHE A 66 -15.15 -10.84 9.91
N ILE A 67 -15.22 -10.61 8.59
CA ILE A 67 -15.82 -11.58 7.66
C ILE A 67 -14.95 -12.85 7.59
N ILE A 68 -13.63 -12.69 7.63
CA ILE A 68 -12.71 -13.83 7.62
C ILE A 68 -12.86 -14.61 8.93
N GLU A 69 -12.91 -13.94 10.08
CA GLU A 69 -13.11 -14.55 11.40
C GLU A 69 -14.44 -15.29 11.48
N GLU A 70 -15.53 -14.67 11.04
CA GLU A 70 -16.86 -15.29 11.00
C GLU A 70 -16.84 -16.59 10.20
N TYR A 71 -16.27 -16.55 8.98
CA TYR A 71 -16.15 -17.74 8.13
C TYR A 71 -15.29 -18.84 8.79
N LEU A 72 -14.19 -18.49 9.43
CA LEU A 72 -13.35 -19.45 10.13
C LEU A 72 -14.07 -20.05 11.34
N THR A 73 -14.78 -19.25 12.13
CA THR A 73 -15.57 -19.67 13.29
C THR A 73 -16.69 -20.64 12.90
N GLU A 74 -17.40 -20.37 11.82
CA GLU A 74 -18.42 -21.27 11.24
C GLU A 74 -17.82 -22.64 10.87
N ASN A 75 -16.51 -22.70 10.60
CA ASN A 75 -15.77 -23.92 10.30
C ASN A 75 -14.97 -24.47 11.52
N ASN A 76 -15.35 -24.08 12.73
CA ASN A 76 -14.75 -24.52 14.01
C ASN A 76 -13.26 -24.15 14.13
N LYS A 77 -12.86 -23.02 13.58
CA LYS A 77 -11.52 -22.43 13.71
C LYS A 77 -11.63 -21.10 14.42
N ASP A 78 -10.99 -20.96 15.57
CA ASP A 78 -10.98 -19.75 16.39
C ASP A 78 -9.66 -19.00 16.16
N PHE A 79 -9.75 -17.92 15.37
CA PHE A 79 -8.62 -17.06 15.03
C PHE A 79 -9.04 -15.62 15.05
N GLU A 80 -8.14 -14.74 15.49
CA GLU A 80 -8.24 -13.32 15.29
C GLU A 80 -7.45 -12.89 14.05
N VAL A 81 -8.07 -12.07 13.21
CA VAL A 81 -7.50 -11.62 11.93
C VAL A 81 -7.22 -10.13 11.98
N PHE A 82 -6.04 -9.72 11.53
CA PHE A 82 -5.61 -8.32 11.50
C PHE A 82 -5.18 -7.94 10.09
N ASN A 83 -5.74 -6.87 9.56
CA ASN A 83 -5.36 -6.34 8.25
C ASN A 83 -4.26 -5.28 8.43
N LEU A 84 -3.03 -5.68 8.24
CA LEU A 84 -1.83 -4.84 8.39
C LEU A 84 -1.42 -4.15 7.08
N SER A 85 -2.36 -4.01 6.14
CA SER A 85 -2.08 -3.34 4.86
C SER A 85 -1.68 -1.88 5.07
N LYS A 86 -0.76 -1.43 4.22
CA LYS A 86 -0.27 -0.05 4.19
C LYS A 86 -0.35 0.51 2.78
N MET A 87 -0.54 1.82 2.65
CA MET A 87 -0.52 2.45 1.34
C MET A 87 0.86 2.31 0.69
N ALA A 88 0.86 1.89 -0.59
CA ALA A 88 2.08 1.73 -1.40
C ALA A 88 3.19 0.88 -0.73
N ASN A 89 2.80 -0.02 0.16
CA ASN A 89 3.74 -0.92 0.81
C ASN A 89 4.29 -1.92 -0.20
N ARG A 90 5.60 -2.15 -0.13
CA ARG A 90 6.37 -3.07 -0.98
C ARG A 90 7.23 -3.96 -0.09
N PRO A 91 7.70 -5.11 -0.57
CA PRO A 91 8.56 -6.00 0.22
C PRO A 91 9.78 -5.33 0.85
N GLN A 92 10.43 -4.38 0.14
CA GLN A 92 11.55 -3.60 0.69
C GLN A 92 11.16 -2.71 1.89
N ASN A 93 9.91 -2.31 1.99
CA ASN A 93 9.43 -1.55 3.13
C ASN A 93 9.02 -2.49 4.26
N GLU A 94 8.33 -3.59 3.92
CA GLU A 94 7.84 -4.54 4.91
C GLU A 94 8.95 -5.27 5.65
N ILE A 95 10.08 -5.53 5.00
CA ILE A 95 11.22 -6.20 5.65
C ILE A 95 11.74 -5.45 6.89
N LYS A 96 11.52 -4.15 6.96
CA LYS A 96 11.89 -3.33 8.13
C LYS A 96 11.08 -3.68 9.38
N ASN A 97 9.85 -4.18 9.18
CA ASN A 97 8.94 -4.57 10.24
C ASN A 97 8.93 -6.08 10.49
N LEU A 98 9.78 -6.82 9.80
CA LEU A 98 9.80 -8.29 9.86
C LEU A 98 10.00 -8.82 11.29
N GLU A 99 10.88 -8.19 12.08
CA GLU A 99 11.11 -8.59 13.47
C GLU A 99 9.87 -8.37 14.35
N LEU A 100 9.14 -7.28 14.15
CA LEU A 100 7.88 -7.02 14.86
C LEU A 100 6.82 -8.05 14.49
N LEU A 101 6.73 -8.37 13.20
CA LEU A 101 5.80 -9.37 12.68
C LEU A 101 6.11 -10.76 13.24
N ILE A 102 7.37 -11.17 13.28
CA ILE A 102 7.80 -12.46 13.82
C ILE A 102 7.59 -12.50 15.34
N SER A 103 7.98 -11.46 16.08
CA SER A 103 7.84 -11.41 17.54
C SER A 103 6.39 -11.41 18.02
N SER A 104 5.44 -11.05 17.15
CA SER A 104 4.01 -11.17 17.44
C SER A 104 3.47 -12.61 17.30
N GLU A 105 4.27 -13.55 16.79
CA GLU A 105 3.94 -14.98 16.68
C GLU A 105 2.61 -15.31 15.98
N PRO A 106 2.31 -14.74 14.79
CA PRO A 106 1.11 -15.14 14.06
C PRO A 106 1.20 -16.60 13.62
N LYS A 107 0.08 -17.30 13.53
CA LYS A 107 0.04 -18.67 12.98
C LYS A 107 0.15 -18.68 11.48
N ILE A 108 -0.44 -17.66 10.84
CA ILE A 108 -0.47 -17.52 9.38
C ILE A 108 -0.23 -16.06 9.02
N VAL A 109 0.57 -15.83 7.99
CA VAL A 109 0.70 -14.56 7.27
C VAL A 109 0.16 -14.75 5.86
N VAL A 110 -0.90 -14.04 5.53
CA VAL A 110 -1.45 -13.95 4.16
C VAL A 110 -0.82 -12.75 3.49
N TYR A 111 0.09 -12.99 2.54
CA TYR A 111 0.85 -11.93 1.88
C TYR A 111 0.34 -11.68 0.47
N CYS A 112 -0.01 -10.45 0.17
CA CYS A 112 -0.46 -10.01 -1.15
C CYS A 112 0.67 -9.36 -1.94
N ILE A 113 0.80 -9.76 -3.19
CA ILE A 113 1.74 -9.16 -4.15
C ILE A 113 1.02 -8.68 -5.41
N SER A 114 1.61 -7.68 -6.05
CA SER A 114 1.19 -7.16 -7.36
C SER A 114 2.40 -6.95 -8.28
N ALA A 115 2.18 -6.81 -9.57
CA ALA A 115 3.25 -6.51 -10.52
C ALA A 115 3.99 -5.21 -10.16
N ARG A 116 3.26 -4.21 -9.62
CA ARG A 116 3.82 -2.91 -9.21
C ARG A 116 4.80 -3.00 -8.04
N ASP A 117 4.70 -4.04 -7.20
CA ASP A 117 5.63 -4.22 -6.08
C ASP A 117 7.05 -4.53 -6.55
N PHE A 118 7.19 -5.06 -7.76
CA PHE A 118 8.48 -5.41 -8.37
C PHE A 118 8.96 -4.40 -9.42
N ALA A 119 8.26 -3.29 -9.55
CA ALA A 119 8.60 -2.23 -10.49
C ALA A 119 9.88 -1.48 -10.11
N ASP A 120 10.63 -1.02 -11.10
CA ASP A 120 11.75 -0.11 -10.88
C ASP A 120 11.25 1.24 -10.34
N ILE A 121 11.61 1.57 -9.10
CA ILE A 121 11.24 2.85 -8.48
C ILE A 121 11.75 4.04 -9.31
N LYS A 122 12.85 3.88 -10.03
CA LYS A 122 13.36 4.92 -10.91
C LYS A 122 12.43 5.24 -12.07
N SER A 123 11.68 4.25 -12.57
CA SER A 123 10.69 4.49 -13.64
C SER A 123 9.46 5.26 -13.15
N VAL A 124 9.10 5.10 -11.89
CA VAL A 124 7.98 5.83 -11.26
C VAL A 124 8.39 7.25 -10.83
N ASN A 125 9.66 7.43 -10.46
CA ASN A 125 10.23 8.69 -9.98
C ASN A 125 11.24 9.32 -10.96
N ASP A 126 11.34 8.83 -12.21
CA ASP A 126 12.26 9.43 -13.19
C ASP A 126 11.83 10.88 -13.45
N PRO A 127 12.68 11.87 -13.11
CA PRO A 127 12.37 13.27 -13.39
C PRO A 127 12.15 13.56 -14.87
N LYS A 128 12.60 12.67 -15.77
CA LYS A 128 12.29 12.77 -17.21
C LYS A 128 10.82 12.48 -17.52
N ILE A 129 10.13 11.62 -16.76
CA ILE A 129 8.68 11.43 -16.91
C ILE A 129 7.90 12.60 -16.27
N LYS A 130 8.51 13.28 -15.27
CA LYS A 130 7.96 14.51 -14.70
C LYS A 130 8.28 15.77 -15.52
N SER A 131 9.23 15.73 -16.46
CA SER A 131 9.65 16.92 -17.23
C SER A 131 8.63 17.38 -18.25
N ASP A 132 7.64 16.56 -18.63
CA ASP A 132 6.57 16.95 -19.54
C ASP A 132 5.32 17.50 -18.82
N GLN A 133 5.27 17.42 -17.50
CA GLN A 133 4.34 18.24 -16.72
C GLN A 133 5.12 19.51 -16.31
N PRO A 134 4.71 20.69 -16.80
CA PRO A 134 5.32 21.93 -16.35
C PRO A 134 5.24 21.97 -14.83
N LEU A 135 6.38 22.22 -14.17
CA LEU A 135 6.38 22.54 -12.74
C LEU A 135 5.26 23.56 -12.51
N PRO A 136 4.37 23.34 -11.54
CA PRO A 136 3.35 24.31 -11.24
C PRO A 136 4.06 25.64 -11.04
N ASP A 137 3.63 26.65 -11.81
CA ASP A 137 4.17 28.00 -11.74
C ASP A 137 4.24 28.39 -10.24
N PRO A 138 5.41 28.83 -9.73
CA PRO A 138 5.51 29.27 -8.35
C PRO A 138 4.44 30.30 -7.96
N LEU A 139 3.95 31.08 -8.94
CA LEU A 139 2.84 32.01 -8.76
C LEU A 139 1.49 31.28 -8.59
N SER A 140 1.29 30.12 -9.21
CA SER A 140 0.08 29.31 -9.01
C SER A 140 0.04 28.68 -7.61
N LEU A 141 1.20 28.33 -7.03
CA LEU A 141 1.29 27.88 -5.65
C LEU A 141 0.97 29.01 -4.65
N ILE A 142 1.41 30.24 -4.96
CA ILE A 142 1.10 31.44 -4.19
C ILE A 142 -0.40 31.76 -4.33
N ASP A 143 -0.97 31.63 -5.51
CA ASP A 143 -2.38 31.88 -5.79
C ASP A 143 -3.29 30.87 -5.08
N ILE A 144 -2.89 29.58 -5.05
CA ILE A 144 -3.54 28.55 -4.24
C ILE A 144 -3.47 28.88 -2.75
N TRP A 145 -2.34 29.43 -2.28
CA TRP A 145 -2.14 29.77 -0.89
C TRP A 145 -2.94 31.02 -0.46
N PHE A 146 -3.06 32.04 -1.34
CA PHE A 146 -3.78 33.30 -1.05
C PHE A 146 -5.28 33.23 -1.32
N ASN A 147 -5.73 32.43 -2.29
CA ASN A 147 -7.15 32.35 -2.66
C ASN A 147 -7.95 31.30 -1.91
N ASN A 148 -7.31 30.33 -1.26
CA ASN A 148 -7.95 29.43 -0.31
C ASN A 148 -8.07 30.12 1.07
N GLN A 149 -8.98 31.09 1.20
CA GLN A 149 -9.31 31.75 2.44
C GLN A 149 -10.01 30.87 3.49
N ASN A 150 -10.11 29.56 3.25
CA ASN A 150 -10.47 28.59 4.29
C ASN A 150 -9.18 28.05 4.91
N THR A 151 -8.96 28.38 6.15
CA THR A 151 -7.86 28.05 7.06
C THR A 151 -7.58 26.54 7.19
N ASP A 152 -7.29 25.86 6.09
CA ASP A 152 -6.85 24.48 6.12
C ASP A 152 -5.33 24.44 6.15
N LEU A 153 -4.76 24.02 7.27
CA LEU A 153 -3.33 23.79 7.42
C LEU A 153 -2.90 22.70 6.44
N LEU A 154 -1.92 23.04 5.60
CA LEU A 154 -1.32 22.12 4.64
C LEU A 154 -0.33 21.21 5.37
N ILE A 155 -0.63 19.92 5.40
CA ILE A 155 0.26 18.91 5.98
C ILE A 155 0.97 18.21 4.83
N LEU A 156 2.30 18.26 4.80
CA LEU A 156 3.14 17.54 3.85
C LEU A 156 3.25 16.07 4.30
N GLN A 157 2.80 15.13 3.48
CA GLN A 157 3.02 13.71 3.75
C GLN A 157 4.41 13.29 3.27
N PRO A 158 5.26 12.72 4.12
CA PRO A 158 6.56 12.20 3.72
C PRO A 158 6.41 10.99 2.79
N GLY A 159 7.23 10.92 1.75
CA GLY A 159 7.35 9.75 0.88
C GLY A 159 6.45 9.71 -0.36
N PHE A 160 5.48 10.63 -0.47
CA PHE A 160 4.71 10.86 -1.69
C PHE A 160 4.99 12.23 -2.29
N SER A 161 4.76 12.41 -3.60
CA SER A 161 4.62 13.76 -4.16
C SER A 161 3.71 14.53 -3.21
N PRO A 162 4.08 15.74 -2.77
CA PRO A 162 3.35 16.44 -1.73
C PRO A 162 1.89 16.59 -2.16
N LYS A 163 1.04 15.70 -1.70
CA LYS A 163 -0.39 15.85 -1.75
C LYS A 163 -0.72 16.73 -0.57
N LEU A 164 -1.14 17.92 -0.87
CA LEU A 164 -1.72 18.83 0.10
C LEU A 164 -3.00 18.16 0.63
N ILE A 165 -2.94 17.63 1.84
CA ILE A 165 -4.10 17.08 2.53
C ILE A 165 -4.70 18.20 3.35
N THR A 166 -5.91 18.59 3.05
CA THR A 166 -6.62 19.62 3.82
C THR A 166 -7.08 19.05 5.17
N LEU A 167 -7.11 19.90 6.22
CA LEU A 167 -7.71 19.53 7.51
C LEU A 167 -9.17 19.04 7.37
N LYS A 168 -9.85 19.43 6.29
CA LYS A 168 -11.20 19.01 5.95
C LYS A 168 -11.24 17.55 5.51
N GLU A 169 -10.21 17.07 4.79
CA GLU A 169 -10.05 15.66 4.42
C GLU A 169 -9.72 14.81 5.65
N LEU A 170 -8.93 15.35 6.59
CA LEU A 170 -8.64 14.69 7.88
C LEU A 170 -9.87 14.63 8.81
N ARG A 171 -10.76 15.62 8.77
CA ARG A 171 -11.99 15.65 9.60
C ARG A 171 -13.16 14.89 8.99
N GLY A 172 -13.13 14.60 7.68
CA GLY A 172 -14.22 13.91 6.97
C GLY A 172 -14.23 12.39 7.12
N VAL A 173 -13.25 11.82 7.80
CA VAL A 173 -13.13 10.37 8.02
C VAL A 173 -13.77 10.01 9.36
N THR A 174 -15.10 10.06 9.43
CA THR A 174 -15.81 9.25 10.40
C THR A 174 -16.08 7.88 9.76
N VAL A 175 -15.04 7.08 9.65
CA VAL A 175 -15.20 5.63 9.57
C VAL A 175 -15.80 5.24 10.92
N ASN A 176 -16.84 4.40 10.92
CA ASN A 176 -17.22 3.77 12.17
C ASN A 176 -15.98 3.02 12.67
N PRO A 177 -15.32 3.42 13.76
CA PRO A 177 -14.09 2.80 14.21
C PRO A 177 -14.23 1.30 14.40
N ASP A 178 -15.46 0.85 14.71
CA ASP A 178 -15.76 -0.55 15.00
C ASP A 178 -15.62 -1.46 13.76
N ASP A 179 -15.79 -0.93 12.53
CA ASP A 179 -15.72 -1.74 11.32
C ASP A 179 -14.27 -2.03 10.87
N TYR A 180 -13.27 -1.27 11.37
CA TYR A 180 -11.87 -1.40 10.94
C TYR A 180 -10.85 -1.29 12.07
N MET A 181 -11.25 -1.56 13.31
CA MET A 181 -10.33 -1.59 14.47
C MET A 181 -9.14 -2.53 14.27
N LYS A 182 -9.30 -3.54 13.41
CA LYS A 182 -8.25 -4.52 13.06
C LYS A 182 -7.48 -4.17 11.78
N ALA A 183 -7.60 -2.93 11.25
CA ALA A 183 -6.83 -2.41 10.10
C ALA A 183 -6.13 -1.08 10.47
N PRO A 184 -5.16 -1.09 11.40
CA PRO A 184 -4.66 0.11 12.07
C PRO A 184 -3.85 1.03 11.17
N PHE A 185 -3.24 0.50 10.12
CA PHE A 185 -2.28 1.24 9.28
C PHE A 185 -2.89 1.77 7.99
N PHE A 186 -4.15 1.39 7.69
CA PHE A 186 -4.83 1.86 6.49
C PHE A 186 -5.88 2.92 6.86
N ARG A 187 -5.79 4.10 6.23
CA ARG A 187 -6.77 5.18 6.41
C ARG A 187 -7.81 5.08 5.29
N PHE A 188 -9.01 4.66 5.63
CA PHE A 188 -10.12 4.58 4.70
C PHE A 188 -10.74 5.95 4.45
N ASP A 189 -10.99 6.26 3.17
CA ASP A 189 -11.87 7.34 2.75
C ASP A 189 -13.25 6.76 2.46
N TYR A 190 -14.24 7.08 3.31
CA TYR A 190 -15.57 6.52 3.21
C TYR A 190 -16.22 6.69 1.82
N LYS A 191 -16.03 7.83 1.17
CA LYS A 191 -16.61 8.07 -0.15
C LYS A 191 -15.93 7.27 -1.25
N ARG A 192 -14.62 7.07 -1.13
CA ARG A 192 -13.81 6.44 -2.16
C ARG A 192 -13.68 4.93 -1.96
N ASP A 193 -13.40 4.50 -0.73
CA ASP A 193 -12.97 3.13 -0.48
C ASP A 193 -14.17 2.16 -0.32
N PHE A 194 -15.35 2.67 0.01
CA PHE A 194 -16.56 1.86 0.24
C PHE A 194 -17.51 1.81 -0.95
N ASN A 195 -17.34 2.64 -1.96
CA ASN A 195 -18.22 2.65 -3.12
C ASN A 195 -17.59 1.96 -4.33
N ALA A 196 -18.36 1.12 -4.99
CA ALA A 196 -17.99 0.63 -6.30
C ALA A 196 -18.10 1.77 -7.33
N MET A 197 -17.10 1.85 -8.18
CA MET A 197 -17.03 2.83 -9.27
C MET A 197 -17.92 2.38 -10.42
N PRO A 198 -18.67 3.27 -11.08
CA PRO A 198 -19.42 2.97 -12.30
C PRO A 198 -18.53 2.43 -13.42
N ASP A 199 -19.10 1.60 -14.32
CA ASP A 199 -18.34 0.91 -15.37
C ASP A 199 -17.64 1.87 -16.35
N ASP A 200 -18.28 2.97 -16.69
CA ASP A 200 -17.71 4.02 -17.56
C ASP A 200 -16.53 4.75 -16.88
N GLU A 201 -16.60 4.98 -15.58
CA GLU A 201 -15.50 5.55 -14.81
C GLU A 201 -14.35 4.53 -14.64
N LEU A 202 -14.66 3.24 -14.40
CA LEU A 202 -13.67 2.16 -14.34
C LEU A 202 -12.88 2.04 -15.65
N LYS A 203 -13.54 2.20 -16.79
CA LYS A 203 -12.89 2.18 -18.10
C LYS A 203 -11.90 3.32 -18.26
N LEU A 204 -12.26 4.53 -17.81
CA LEU A 204 -11.36 5.69 -17.82
C LEU A 204 -10.19 5.51 -16.84
N ASP A 205 -10.47 4.98 -15.66
CA ASP A 205 -9.45 4.65 -14.66
C ASP A 205 -8.45 3.61 -15.20
N GLY A 206 -8.92 2.56 -15.90
CA GLY A 206 -8.06 1.57 -16.54
C GLY A 206 -7.08 2.18 -17.53
N ILE A 207 -7.55 3.12 -18.35
CA ILE A 207 -6.69 3.87 -19.29
C ILE A 207 -5.67 4.74 -18.52
N ALA A 208 -6.10 5.40 -17.45
CA ALA A 208 -5.22 6.26 -16.65
C ALA A 208 -4.15 5.47 -15.89
N GLU A 209 -4.51 4.27 -15.43
CA GLU A 209 -3.65 3.38 -14.63
C GLU A 209 -2.75 2.47 -15.49
N ALA A 210 -3.07 2.24 -16.76
CA ALA A 210 -2.30 1.41 -17.70
C ALA A 210 -0.96 2.05 -18.12
N LYS A 211 -0.20 2.54 -17.13
CA LYS A 211 1.15 3.06 -17.36
C LYS A 211 2.13 1.91 -17.36
N PRO A 212 3.08 1.89 -18.32
CA PRO A 212 4.10 0.85 -18.36
C PRO A 212 4.85 0.73 -17.03
N VAL A 213 4.95 -0.47 -16.52
CA VAL A 213 5.69 -0.80 -15.31
C VAL A 213 6.95 -1.56 -15.72
N ASN A 214 8.12 -0.98 -15.45
CA ASN A 214 9.38 -1.65 -15.73
C ASN A 214 9.74 -2.59 -14.58
N ILE A 215 9.41 -3.87 -14.73
CA ILE A 215 9.78 -4.92 -13.77
C ILE A 215 11.21 -5.36 -14.05
N ARG A 216 12.10 -5.26 -13.05
CA ARG A 216 13.49 -5.72 -13.17
C ARG A 216 13.59 -7.24 -13.26
N LEU A 217 14.65 -7.71 -13.88
CA LEU A 217 14.99 -9.13 -13.88
C LEU A 217 15.08 -9.66 -12.44
N PRO A 218 14.70 -10.93 -12.19
CA PRO A 218 14.70 -11.51 -10.84
C PRO A 218 16.02 -11.35 -10.09
N SER A 219 17.17 -11.44 -10.77
CA SER A 219 18.50 -11.30 -10.18
C SER A 219 18.83 -9.88 -9.69
N GLU A 220 18.10 -8.86 -10.17
CA GLU A 220 18.36 -7.45 -9.87
C GLU A 220 17.22 -6.80 -9.08
N ASN A 221 16.15 -7.56 -8.81
CA ASN A 221 14.95 -7.07 -8.18
C ASN A 221 15.07 -7.13 -6.66
N ARG A 222 15.25 -5.98 -6.02
CA ARG A 222 15.41 -5.89 -4.57
C ARG A 222 14.14 -6.26 -3.82
N ASP A 223 12.95 -5.91 -4.35
CA ASP A 223 11.68 -6.27 -3.73
C ASP A 223 11.47 -7.78 -3.74
N LEU A 224 11.89 -8.45 -4.83
CA LEU A 224 11.88 -9.92 -4.88
C LEU A 224 12.83 -10.52 -3.83
N SER A 225 14.04 -9.98 -3.69
CA SER A 225 15.00 -10.44 -2.67
C SER A 225 14.44 -10.26 -1.26
N SER A 226 13.85 -9.09 -0.97
CA SER A 226 13.20 -8.81 0.32
C SER A 226 12.01 -9.72 0.59
N LEU A 227 11.16 -9.98 -0.42
CA LEU A 227 10.02 -10.90 -0.26
C LEU A 227 10.47 -12.31 0.07
N LYS A 228 11.51 -12.82 -0.60
CA LYS A 228 12.07 -14.14 -0.29
C LYS A 228 12.62 -14.21 1.13
N GLU A 229 13.36 -13.20 1.56
CA GLU A 229 13.86 -13.11 2.92
C GLU A 229 12.72 -13.09 3.95
N ILE A 230 11.65 -12.33 3.68
CA ILE A 230 10.43 -12.32 4.52
C ILE A 230 9.86 -13.73 4.62
N ILE A 231 9.65 -14.41 3.48
CA ILE A 231 9.07 -15.75 3.43
C ILE A 231 9.96 -16.73 4.20
N ASP A 232 11.26 -16.77 3.90
CA ASP A 232 12.21 -17.67 4.54
C ASP A 232 12.24 -17.48 6.06
N ARG A 233 12.28 -16.23 6.52
CA ARG A 233 12.31 -15.89 7.95
C ARG A 233 11.01 -16.29 8.66
N LEU A 234 9.84 -16.07 8.03
CA LEU A 234 8.56 -16.51 8.58
C LEU A 234 8.50 -18.03 8.70
N GLN A 235 8.88 -18.77 7.65
CA GLN A 235 8.91 -20.24 7.68
C GLN A 235 9.89 -20.80 8.71
N GLN A 236 11.09 -20.20 8.85
CA GLN A 236 12.06 -20.57 9.91
C GLN A 236 11.51 -20.39 11.32
N ASN A 237 10.56 -19.49 11.51
CA ASN A 237 9.86 -19.28 12.80
C ASN A 237 8.54 -20.06 12.91
N ASN A 238 8.31 -21.07 12.05
CA ASN A 238 7.10 -21.89 12.00
C ASN A 238 5.81 -21.09 11.72
N ILE A 239 5.92 -19.95 11.05
CA ILE A 239 4.79 -19.14 10.62
C ILE A 239 4.41 -19.59 9.21
N LYS A 240 3.19 -20.03 9.00
CA LYS A 240 2.69 -20.40 7.68
C LYS A 240 2.52 -19.14 6.80
N VAL A 241 2.89 -19.25 5.53
CA VAL A 241 2.74 -18.15 4.56
C VAL A 241 1.80 -18.57 3.45
N ILE A 242 0.73 -17.81 3.24
CA ILE A 242 -0.16 -17.90 2.08
C ILE A 242 0.18 -16.73 1.17
N LEU A 243 0.63 -16.99 -0.03
CA LEU A 243 1.01 -15.97 -1.00
C LEU A 243 -0.02 -15.89 -2.13
N PHE A 244 -0.51 -14.69 -2.42
CA PHE A 244 -1.42 -14.51 -3.54
C PHE A 244 -1.13 -13.23 -4.34
N ALA A 245 -1.42 -13.30 -5.65
CA ALA A 245 -1.36 -12.14 -6.53
C ALA A 245 -2.69 -11.39 -6.51
N SER A 246 -2.63 -10.06 -6.31
CA SER A 246 -3.80 -9.19 -6.21
C SER A 246 -4.71 -9.26 -7.44
N PRO A 247 -6.03 -9.16 -7.25
CA PRO A 247 -6.97 -9.04 -8.35
C PRO A 247 -6.81 -7.71 -9.09
N GLN A 248 -7.12 -7.71 -10.38
CA GLN A 248 -7.16 -6.53 -11.25
C GLN A 248 -8.43 -6.56 -12.09
N HIS A 249 -9.01 -5.38 -12.31
CA HIS A 249 -10.16 -5.27 -13.21
C HIS A 249 -9.73 -5.46 -14.68
N LYS A 250 -10.59 -6.08 -15.50
CA LYS A 250 -10.31 -6.35 -16.92
C LYS A 250 -9.86 -5.12 -17.71
N TYR A 251 -10.44 -3.95 -17.44
CA TYR A 251 -10.08 -2.70 -18.13
C TYR A 251 -8.64 -2.26 -17.91
N LEU A 252 -8.01 -2.64 -16.82
CA LEU A 252 -6.59 -2.45 -16.62
C LEU A 252 -5.80 -3.63 -17.20
N TYR A 253 -6.19 -4.87 -16.85
CA TYR A 253 -5.45 -6.07 -17.23
C TYR A 253 -5.28 -6.21 -18.74
N ASP A 254 -6.32 -5.87 -19.52
CA ASP A 254 -6.30 -5.95 -20.99
C ASP A 254 -5.35 -4.91 -21.62
N LEU A 255 -5.11 -3.80 -20.94
CA LEU A 255 -4.24 -2.71 -21.39
C LEU A 255 -2.78 -2.86 -20.94
N VAL A 256 -2.49 -3.73 -19.96
CA VAL A 256 -1.12 -4.02 -19.52
C VAL A 256 -0.36 -4.71 -20.66
N ASP A 257 0.85 -4.24 -20.93
CA ASP A 257 1.72 -4.78 -21.97
C ASP A 257 2.07 -6.25 -21.70
N ASP A 258 2.10 -7.08 -22.76
CA ASP A 258 2.42 -8.50 -22.64
C ASP A 258 3.83 -8.73 -22.08
N SER A 259 4.76 -7.83 -22.36
CA SER A 259 6.12 -7.89 -21.79
C SER A 259 6.11 -7.75 -20.26
N GLU A 260 5.23 -6.90 -19.72
CA GLU A 260 5.02 -6.75 -18.29
C GLU A 260 4.39 -7.99 -17.65
N LYS A 261 3.35 -8.54 -18.29
CA LYS A 261 2.72 -9.79 -17.84
C LYS A 261 3.73 -10.95 -17.82
N ILE A 262 4.58 -11.06 -18.85
CA ILE A 262 5.66 -12.04 -18.91
C ILE A 262 6.70 -11.81 -17.83
N ALA A 263 7.10 -10.55 -17.58
CA ALA A 263 8.06 -10.22 -16.56
C ALA A 263 7.52 -10.56 -15.15
N PHE A 264 6.26 -10.23 -14.87
CA PHE A 264 5.62 -10.59 -13.60
C PHE A 264 5.52 -12.11 -13.44
N LYS A 265 5.13 -12.84 -14.50
CA LYS A 265 5.12 -14.31 -14.46
C LYS A 265 6.50 -14.90 -14.12
N LYS A 266 7.60 -14.33 -14.63
CA LYS A 266 8.96 -14.75 -14.27
C LYS A 266 9.26 -14.51 -12.79
N ILE A 267 8.78 -13.39 -12.20
CA ILE A 267 8.88 -13.14 -10.76
C ILE A 267 8.14 -14.22 -9.98
N LEU A 268 6.88 -14.52 -10.33
CA LEU A 268 6.08 -15.54 -9.66
C LEU A 268 6.73 -16.93 -9.73
N THR A 269 7.19 -17.33 -10.93
CA THR A 269 7.94 -18.57 -11.12
C THR A 269 9.19 -18.61 -10.24
N ASN A 270 9.95 -17.52 -10.18
CA ASN A 270 11.17 -17.46 -9.36
C ASN A 270 10.86 -17.57 -7.86
N ILE A 271 9.76 -16.96 -7.38
CA ILE A 271 9.32 -17.13 -5.98
C ILE A 271 8.99 -18.60 -5.72
N HIS A 272 8.12 -19.21 -6.54
CA HIS A 272 7.74 -20.60 -6.40
C HIS A 272 8.97 -21.54 -6.35
N ASP A 273 9.86 -21.42 -7.32
CA ASP A 273 11.04 -22.29 -7.47
C ASP A 273 12.03 -22.16 -6.30
N THR A 274 12.07 -21.00 -5.64
CA THR A 274 13.03 -20.73 -4.55
C THR A 274 12.45 -20.93 -3.16
N THR A 275 11.14 -20.74 -2.95
CA THR A 275 10.49 -20.85 -1.65
C THR A 275 9.60 -22.08 -1.51
N ASN A 276 9.34 -22.78 -2.61
CA ASN A 276 8.40 -23.91 -2.72
C ASN A 276 6.97 -23.57 -2.26
N LEU A 277 6.59 -22.27 -2.28
CA LEU A 277 5.24 -21.83 -1.99
C LEU A 277 4.37 -21.87 -3.23
N GLU A 278 3.13 -22.32 -3.08
CA GLU A 278 2.09 -22.12 -4.06
C GLU A 278 1.67 -20.63 -4.07
N ILE A 279 1.48 -20.07 -5.27
CA ILE A 279 1.02 -18.69 -5.42
C ILE A 279 -0.40 -18.72 -5.97
N HIS A 280 -1.35 -18.25 -5.18
CA HIS A 280 -2.75 -18.18 -5.59
C HIS A 280 -2.97 -16.97 -6.50
N LEU A 281 -3.41 -17.20 -7.74
CA LEU A 281 -3.61 -16.14 -8.72
C LEU A 281 -5.05 -15.64 -8.65
N PHE A 282 -5.24 -14.39 -8.24
CA PHE A 282 -6.54 -13.73 -8.23
C PHE A 282 -6.69 -12.68 -9.32
N THR A 283 -5.71 -12.57 -10.21
CA THR A 283 -5.56 -11.47 -11.17
C THR A 283 -6.83 -11.19 -11.96
N ASP A 284 -7.54 -12.21 -12.44
CA ASP A 284 -8.76 -12.11 -13.25
C ASP A 284 -10.03 -12.60 -12.55
N LYS A 285 -9.89 -13.07 -11.31
CA LYS A 285 -10.95 -13.80 -10.58
C LYS A 285 -12.25 -13.03 -10.43
N TYR A 286 -12.18 -11.69 -10.32
CA TYR A 286 -13.34 -10.83 -10.09
C TYR A 286 -13.58 -9.83 -11.22
N SER A 287 -12.97 -10.05 -12.38
CA SER A 287 -12.91 -9.08 -13.48
C SER A 287 -14.28 -8.59 -13.98
N ASP A 288 -15.32 -9.42 -13.85
CA ASP A 288 -16.68 -9.15 -14.34
C ASP A 288 -17.66 -8.75 -13.21
N LEU A 289 -17.19 -8.55 -11.97
CA LEU A 289 -18.05 -8.20 -10.86
C LEU A 289 -18.07 -6.69 -10.62
N GLU A 290 -19.23 -6.17 -10.21
CA GLU A 290 -19.43 -4.75 -9.85
C GLU A 290 -19.01 -4.48 -8.40
N ILE A 291 -17.75 -4.79 -8.08
CA ILE A 291 -17.20 -4.66 -6.73
C ILE A 291 -15.97 -3.76 -6.67
N TRP A 292 -15.65 -3.10 -7.76
CA TRP A 292 -14.39 -2.38 -7.90
C TRP A 292 -14.50 -0.92 -7.48
N ARG A 293 -13.64 -0.50 -6.55
CA ARG A 293 -13.43 0.90 -6.21
C ARG A 293 -12.70 1.66 -7.31
N ASN A 294 -11.74 1.01 -7.93
CA ASN A 294 -11.00 1.39 -9.13
C ASN A 294 -10.40 0.11 -9.75
N THR A 295 -9.71 0.21 -10.85
CA THR A 295 -9.23 -0.97 -11.59
C THR A 295 -8.15 -1.81 -10.87
N THR A 296 -7.63 -1.34 -9.75
CA THR A 296 -6.62 -2.04 -8.93
C THR A 296 -7.09 -2.40 -7.51
N HIS A 297 -8.27 -1.92 -7.10
CA HIS A 297 -8.76 -2.12 -5.73
C HIS A 297 -10.23 -2.50 -5.72
N ILE A 298 -10.56 -3.49 -4.91
CA ILE A 298 -11.94 -3.85 -4.58
C ILE A 298 -12.49 -2.83 -3.57
N ALA A 299 -13.79 -2.55 -3.63
CA ALA A 299 -14.48 -1.69 -2.67
C ALA A 299 -14.67 -2.42 -1.33
N ALA A 300 -14.43 -1.71 -0.24
CA ALA A 300 -14.59 -2.23 1.12
C ALA A 300 -16.06 -2.21 1.56
N ASN A 301 -16.94 -2.82 0.77
CA ASN A 301 -18.39 -2.88 1.02
C ASN A 301 -18.92 -4.32 0.99
N LYS A 302 -20.22 -4.47 1.21
CA LYS A 302 -20.87 -5.79 1.24
C LYS A 302 -20.68 -6.59 -0.05
N SER A 303 -20.69 -5.96 -1.21
CA SER A 303 -20.46 -6.64 -2.49
C SER A 303 -19.01 -7.13 -2.62
N GLY A 304 -18.03 -6.36 -2.10
CA GLY A 304 -16.62 -6.74 -2.05
C GLY A 304 -16.29 -7.84 -1.05
N SER A 305 -17.22 -8.23 -0.18
CA SER A 305 -17.00 -9.28 0.86
C SER A 305 -16.62 -10.64 0.28
N ILE A 306 -16.96 -10.91 -0.99
CA ILE A 306 -16.54 -12.13 -1.67
C ILE A 306 -15.02 -12.31 -1.67
N PHE A 307 -14.26 -11.22 -1.73
CA PHE A 307 -12.81 -11.26 -1.65
C PHE A 307 -12.32 -11.76 -0.28
N SER A 308 -12.93 -11.27 0.80
CA SER A 308 -12.62 -11.73 2.17
C SER A 308 -13.00 -13.20 2.37
N ILE A 309 -14.14 -13.64 1.84
CA ILE A 309 -14.59 -15.04 1.90
C ILE A 309 -13.61 -15.96 1.17
N ASP A 310 -13.12 -15.56 0.01
CA ASP A 310 -12.20 -16.39 -0.76
C ASP A 310 -10.82 -16.49 -0.10
N ILE A 311 -10.35 -15.43 0.55
CA ILE A 311 -9.15 -15.50 1.41
C ILE A 311 -9.39 -16.39 2.63
N ALA A 312 -10.57 -16.33 3.26
CA ALA A 312 -10.91 -17.21 4.38
C ALA A 312 -10.90 -18.69 3.98
N LYS A 313 -11.34 -19.04 2.76
CA LYS A 313 -11.26 -20.39 2.20
C LYS A 313 -9.81 -20.87 2.08
N LEU A 314 -8.91 -20.02 1.54
CA LEU A 314 -7.48 -20.36 1.44
C LEU A 314 -6.88 -20.60 2.83
N ILE A 315 -7.19 -19.73 3.79
CA ILE A 315 -6.75 -19.91 5.19
C ILE A 315 -7.26 -21.24 5.75
N LEU A 316 -8.53 -21.56 5.53
CA LEU A 316 -9.13 -22.80 6.02
C LEU A 316 -8.49 -24.05 5.38
N GLU A 317 -8.08 -24.00 4.12
CA GLU A 317 -7.34 -25.07 3.45
C GLU A 317 -5.97 -25.30 4.09
N GLU A 318 -5.26 -24.25 4.44
CA GLU A 318 -3.97 -24.32 5.13
C GLU A 318 -4.06 -24.80 6.60
N LEU A 319 -5.26 -24.74 7.19
CA LEU A 319 -5.52 -25.19 8.56
C LEU A 319 -5.96 -26.66 8.66
N LYS A 320 -6.10 -27.36 7.55
CA LYS A 320 -6.42 -28.80 7.48
C LYS A 320 -5.16 -29.63 7.66
#